data_93de6c5ebf4addc7e0096022f2872398
#
_entry.id   93de6c5ebf4addc7e0096022f2872398
#
_cell.length_a   1.000
_cell.length_b   1.000
_cell.length_c   1.000
_cell.angle_alpha   90.00
_cell.angle_beta   90.00
_cell.angle_gamma   90.00
#
_symmetry.space_group_name_H-M   'P 1'
#
loop_
_entity.id
_entity.type
_entity.pdbx_description
1 polymer ?
#
loop_
_entity_poly.entity_id
_entity_poly.type
_entity_poly.pdbx_seq_one_letter_code
_entity_poly.pdbx_strand_id
1 'polypeptide(L)'
;MTEELEGDRPEESRFGNRLGSSLSRRTLLGGAALAIGGAALAACSTSSNGGDTSAAASGTSLLSTIQKRGTLNVTTSLLYPPEFFKDSSGKPAGYDIDVLNLVAKDLNVKLNVIDVPDNAANIANVQSGKADLVSAGLVNTPKRALVMNFTKGYVPYTQILMVTTTGGINSVADLNKPGKKITALQASTAFFRAQLLFPKATVTPLAQDAALLDVATGKADACLVEDYLAKPFIAQHSNTKLMNNGQGVATEFGCWGVLAGDFLWWRWLDNWISYNIDNATLPGMYTNTFGLSWVQPS
;
A
#
# COMPACT_ATOMS: atom_id res chain seq x y z
N MET A 1 2.71 -62.67 -1.35
CA MET A 1 3.76 -62.45 -0.32
C MET A 1 3.57 -61.01 0.11
N THR A 2 2.76 -60.96 1.12
CA THR A 2 2.26 -59.74 1.78
C THR A 2 3.30 -59.23 2.76
N GLU A 3 3.61 -57.95 2.74
CA GLU A 3 4.29 -57.29 3.86
C GLU A 3 3.67 -55.93 4.10
N GLU A 4 2.93 -55.89 5.20
CA GLU A 4 2.37 -54.71 5.83
C GLU A 4 3.50 -53.83 6.37
N LEU A 5 3.41 -52.52 6.21
CA LEU A 5 4.14 -51.57 7.06
C LEU A 5 3.13 -50.63 7.71
N GLU A 6 3.09 -50.84 9.00
CA GLU A 6 2.34 -50.19 10.07
C GLU A 6 2.69 -48.73 10.22
N GLY A 7 1.64 -47.95 10.51
CA GLY A 7 1.74 -46.50 10.65
C GLY A 7 2.38 -46.04 11.96
N ASP A 8 2.93 -44.87 11.89
CA ASP A 8 3.32 -44.09 13.08
C ASP A 8 2.46 -42.80 13.12
N ARG A 9 1.70 -42.68 14.22
CA ARG A 9 0.91 -41.49 14.57
C ARG A 9 1.66 -40.71 15.65
N PRO A 10 1.80 -39.40 15.55
CA PRO A 10 2.29 -38.63 16.69
C PRO A 10 1.21 -38.37 17.73
N GLU A 11 1.60 -38.45 18.96
CA GLU A 11 0.84 -38.34 20.19
C GLU A 11 0.15 -37.01 20.41
N GLU A 12 -1.12 -37.08 20.83
CA GLU A 12 -1.85 -36.00 21.49
C GLU A 12 -1.32 -35.75 22.90
N SER A 13 -0.75 -34.59 23.16
CA SER A 13 -0.45 -34.15 24.52
C SER A 13 -1.66 -33.49 25.16
N ARG A 14 -2.22 -34.21 26.13
CA ARG A 14 -3.25 -33.75 27.09
C ARG A 14 -2.68 -32.65 27.98
N PHE A 15 -3.29 -31.45 27.97
CA PHE A 15 -3.16 -30.52 29.07
C PHE A 15 -4.42 -30.58 29.96
N GLY A 16 -4.20 -31.07 31.16
CA GLY A 16 -5.22 -31.24 32.18
C GLY A 16 -5.65 -29.92 32.83
N ASN A 17 -6.95 -29.84 33.03
CA ASN A 17 -7.66 -28.91 33.93
C ASN A 17 -7.14 -28.99 35.36
N ARG A 18 -6.83 -27.86 35.98
CA ARG A 18 -6.90 -27.69 37.44
C ARG A 18 -7.68 -26.42 37.76
N LEU A 19 -8.91 -26.65 38.18
CA LEU A 19 -9.70 -25.74 38.99
C LEU A 19 -9.11 -25.71 40.41
N GLY A 20 -8.88 -24.53 40.94
CA GLY A 20 -8.50 -24.29 42.32
C GLY A 20 -9.16 -23.02 42.84
N SER A 21 -10.26 -23.23 43.56
CA SER A 21 -11.02 -22.20 44.29
C SER A 21 -10.26 -21.72 45.54
N SER A 22 -10.31 -20.42 45.84
CA SER A 22 -10.36 -19.99 47.26
C SER A 22 -10.95 -18.59 47.38
N LEU A 23 -12.15 -18.55 47.92
CA LEU A 23 -12.83 -17.42 48.53
C LEU A 23 -12.09 -17.01 49.83
N SER A 24 -11.85 -15.71 49.99
CA SER A 24 -11.66 -15.18 51.36
C SER A 24 -12.40 -13.84 51.51
N ARG A 25 -13.46 -13.93 52.31
CA ARG A 25 -14.16 -12.78 52.87
C ARG A 25 -13.38 -12.24 54.05
N ARG A 26 -13.19 -10.94 54.14
CA ARG A 26 -13.07 -10.23 55.43
C ARG A 26 -13.78 -8.89 55.36
N THR A 27 -14.86 -8.85 56.03
CA THR A 27 -15.64 -7.73 56.53
C THR A 27 -14.81 -6.94 57.55
N LEU A 28 -14.91 -5.62 57.54
CA LEU A 28 -14.83 -4.83 58.77
C LEU A 28 -15.64 -3.55 58.61
N LEU A 29 -16.50 -3.40 59.61
CA LEU A 29 -17.45 -2.35 59.94
C LEU A 29 -16.74 -1.08 60.41
N GLY A 30 -17.42 0.05 60.30
CA GLY A 30 -17.24 1.12 61.23
C GLY A 30 -17.49 2.53 60.70
N GLY A 31 -18.57 3.18 61.17
CA GLY A 31 -18.57 4.61 61.45
C GLY A 31 -19.70 5.41 60.81
N ALA A 32 -20.73 5.60 61.57
CA ALA A 32 -21.86 6.51 61.33
C ALA A 32 -21.50 8.00 61.61
N ALA A 33 -22.09 8.93 60.87
CA ALA A 33 -22.69 10.17 61.45
C ALA A 33 -23.50 10.98 60.44
N LEU A 34 -24.71 11.23 60.80
CA LEU A 34 -25.78 12.14 60.53
C LEU A 34 -25.42 13.55 60.02
N ALA A 35 -26.25 14.11 59.08
CA ALA A 35 -27.18 15.23 59.27
C ALA A 35 -27.77 15.64 57.89
N ILE A 36 -29.02 15.48 57.70
CA ILE A 36 -30.20 16.39 57.62
C ILE A 36 -30.09 17.48 56.53
N GLY A 37 -31.06 17.39 55.58
CA GLY A 37 -31.72 18.60 55.10
C GLY A 37 -31.92 18.70 53.56
N GLY A 38 -33.21 18.58 53.10
CA GLY A 38 -33.67 19.36 51.96
C GLY A 38 -34.30 18.59 50.80
N ALA A 39 -35.56 18.35 50.90
CA ALA A 39 -36.67 18.29 49.91
C ALA A 39 -36.38 18.13 48.42
N ALA A 40 -36.83 17.00 47.92
CA ALA A 40 -37.77 16.72 46.82
C ALA A 40 -37.84 17.64 45.59
N LEU A 41 -37.62 17.01 44.42
CA LEU A 41 -38.58 17.04 43.33
C LEU A 41 -38.33 15.81 42.43
N ALA A 42 -39.29 14.94 42.40
CA ALA A 42 -39.33 13.80 41.49
C ALA A 42 -39.58 14.26 40.07
N ALA A 43 -38.71 13.85 39.16
CA ALA A 43 -39.04 13.80 37.74
C ALA A 43 -38.78 12.37 37.27
N CYS A 44 -39.83 11.64 37.04
CA CYS A 44 -39.81 10.37 36.29
C CYS A 44 -39.27 10.62 34.90
N SER A 45 -38.12 10.09 34.59
CA SER A 45 -37.74 9.86 33.22
C SER A 45 -37.66 8.36 32.97
N THR A 46 -38.59 7.90 32.18
CA THR A 46 -38.66 6.57 31.58
C THR A 46 -37.35 6.18 30.96
N SER A 47 -36.77 5.09 31.46
CA SER A 47 -35.65 4.41 30.83
C SER A 47 -36.11 3.83 29.50
N SER A 48 -35.81 4.53 28.40
CA SER A 48 -35.79 3.90 27.11
C SER A 48 -34.39 3.28 26.93
N ASN A 49 -34.35 1.95 26.90
CA ASN A 49 -33.21 1.17 26.44
C ASN A 49 -32.97 1.50 24.96
N GLY A 50 -32.19 2.54 24.70
CA GLY A 50 -31.59 2.83 23.43
C GLY A 50 -30.13 2.44 23.53
N GLY A 51 -29.74 1.38 22.85
CA GLY A 51 -28.33 0.98 22.75
C GLY A 51 -27.50 2.13 22.19
N ASP A 52 -26.68 2.74 23.04
CA ASP A 52 -25.66 3.70 22.65
C ASP A 52 -24.58 2.97 21.86
N THR A 53 -24.80 2.82 20.55
CA THR A 53 -23.73 2.57 19.57
C THR A 53 -23.16 3.88 19.07
N SER A 54 -22.72 4.73 19.97
CA SER A 54 -21.96 5.95 19.68
C SER A 54 -20.62 5.92 20.37
N ALA A 55 -19.81 4.91 20.06
CA ALA A 55 -18.37 5.05 20.17
C ALA A 55 -17.86 5.82 18.92
N ALA A 56 -18.37 7.04 18.72
CA ALA A 56 -17.71 8.00 17.87
C ALA A 56 -16.39 8.31 18.55
N ALA A 57 -15.29 7.88 17.94
CA ALA A 57 -13.96 8.25 18.34
C ALA A 57 -13.89 9.79 18.44
N SER A 58 -13.83 10.31 19.66
CA SER A 58 -13.71 11.75 19.96
C SER A 58 -12.29 12.26 19.71
N GLY A 59 -11.60 11.72 18.72
CA GLY A 59 -10.34 12.22 18.21
C GLY A 59 -10.57 13.20 17.06
N THR A 60 -9.90 14.34 17.09
CA THR A 60 -9.90 15.29 15.97
C THR A 60 -9.34 14.58 14.73
N SER A 61 -10.14 14.47 13.66
CA SER A 61 -9.66 13.85 12.41
C SER A 61 -8.45 14.59 11.84
N LEU A 62 -7.55 13.83 11.23
CA LEU A 62 -6.38 14.37 10.53
C LEU A 62 -6.80 15.35 9.43
N LEU A 63 -7.95 15.13 8.77
CA LEU A 63 -8.53 16.07 7.80
C LEU A 63 -8.65 17.49 8.38
N SER A 64 -9.27 17.64 9.56
CA SER A 64 -9.40 18.95 10.22
C SER A 64 -8.05 19.49 10.74
N THR A 65 -7.14 18.60 11.12
CA THR A 65 -5.78 18.98 11.55
C THR A 65 -4.98 19.53 10.38
N ILE A 66 -5.03 18.90 9.20
CA ILE A 66 -4.38 19.36 7.96
C ILE A 66 -4.88 20.76 7.59
N GLN A 67 -6.21 20.94 7.57
CA GLN A 67 -6.83 22.23 7.23
C GLN A 67 -6.42 23.34 8.21
N LYS A 68 -6.44 23.07 9.52
CA LYS A 68 -6.00 24.04 10.56
C LYS A 68 -4.51 24.37 10.46
N ARG A 69 -3.67 23.39 10.16
CA ARG A 69 -2.23 23.55 9.98
C ARG A 69 -1.88 24.29 8.68
N GLY A 70 -2.77 24.24 7.69
CA GLY A 70 -2.56 24.83 6.36
C GLY A 70 -1.53 24.12 5.50
N THR A 71 -1.22 22.84 5.80
CA THR A 71 -0.20 22.07 5.09
C THR A 71 -0.57 20.60 5.04
N LEU A 72 -0.48 20.00 3.85
CA LEU A 72 -0.55 18.56 3.61
C LEU A 72 0.88 18.01 3.50
N ASN A 73 1.27 17.15 4.43
CA ASN A 73 2.58 16.49 4.43
C ASN A 73 2.47 15.14 3.72
N VAL A 74 3.19 14.97 2.63
CA VAL A 74 3.20 13.75 1.82
C VAL A 74 4.60 13.17 1.79
N THR A 75 4.74 11.87 2.05
CA THR A 75 6.00 11.16 1.91
C THR A 75 6.02 10.36 0.60
N THR A 76 7.14 10.40 -0.11
CA THR A 76 7.36 9.73 -1.40
C THR A 76 8.84 9.46 -1.61
N SER A 77 9.20 8.81 -2.74
CA SER A 77 10.58 8.60 -3.19
C SER A 77 10.74 9.22 -4.57
N LEU A 78 11.40 10.37 -4.67
CA LEU A 78 11.50 11.14 -5.93
C LEU A 78 12.53 10.56 -6.91
N LEU A 79 12.34 9.28 -7.33
CA LEU A 79 13.28 8.49 -8.12
C LEU A 79 12.68 7.90 -9.41
N TYR A 80 11.39 8.09 -9.68
CA TYR A 80 10.66 7.35 -10.73
C TYR A 80 9.96 8.30 -11.73
N PRO A 81 10.72 8.94 -12.64
CA PRO A 81 10.11 9.74 -13.70
C PRO A 81 9.32 8.84 -14.68
N PRO A 82 8.19 9.32 -15.22
CA PRO A 82 7.60 10.66 -15.05
C PRO A 82 6.58 10.75 -13.90
N GLU A 83 6.50 9.76 -13.02
CA GLU A 83 5.48 9.69 -11.97
C GLU A 83 5.80 10.60 -10.79
N PHE A 84 6.96 10.41 -10.13
CA PHE A 84 7.44 11.25 -9.03
C PHE A 84 8.97 11.32 -9.07
N PHE A 85 9.49 12.51 -9.29
CA PHE A 85 10.93 12.74 -9.46
C PHE A 85 11.33 14.17 -9.07
N LYS A 86 12.63 14.46 -9.12
CA LYS A 86 13.14 15.83 -9.01
C LYS A 86 13.36 16.39 -10.41
N ASP A 87 12.80 17.55 -10.70
CA ASP A 87 13.08 18.27 -11.94
C ASP A 87 14.53 18.80 -11.99
N SER A 88 14.88 19.46 -13.08
CA SER A 88 16.23 20.03 -13.27
C SER A 88 16.60 21.11 -12.24
N SER A 89 15.63 21.67 -11.52
CA SER A 89 15.83 22.62 -10.43
C SER A 89 15.88 21.94 -9.05
N GLY A 90 15.73 20.62 -8.98
CA GLY A 90 15.71 19.82 -7.78
C GLY A 90 14.34 19.82 -7.06
N LYS A 91 13.30 20.36 -7.67
CA LYS A 91 11.94 20.38 -7.08
C LYS A 91 11.17 19.10 -7.39
N PRO A 92 10.25 18.69 -6.48
CA PRO A 92 9.32 17.61 -6.76
C PRO A 92 8.49 17.89 -8.01
N ALA A 93 8.39 16.91 -8.91
CA ALA A 93 7.64 16.98 -10.16
C ALA A 93 7.10 15.59 -10.55
N GLY A 94 6.19 15.56 -11.51
CA GLY A 94 5.61 14.35 -12.09
C GLY A 94 4.13 14.17 -11.77
N TYR A 95 3.55 13.13 -12.33
CA TYR A 95 2.11 12.85 -12.25
C TYR A 95 1.57 12.93 -10.81
N ASP A 96 2.18 12.19 -9.88
CA ASP A 96 1.75 12.16 -8.49
C ASP A 96 1.83 13.52 -7.82
N ILE A 97 2.88 14.29 -8.11
CA ILE A 97 3.06 15.63 -7.54
C ILE A 97 1.96 16.58 -8.06
N ASP A 98 1.60 16.47 -9.35
CA ASP A 98 0.51 17.27 -9.93
C ASP A 98 -0.84 16.89 -9.33
N VAL A 99 -1.11 15.59 -9.15
CA VAL A 99 -2.33 15.09 -8.48
C VAL A 99 -2.39 15.58 -7.03
N LEU A 100 -1.29 15.51 -6.29
CA LEU A 100 -1.21 15.97 -4.90
C LEU A 100 -1.37 17.49 -4.77
N ASN A 101 -0.92 18.25 -5.75
CA ASN A 101 -1.18 19.69 -5.82
C ASN A 101 -2.67 19.99 -5.97
N LEU A 102 -3.42 19.18 -6.75
CA LEU A 102 -4.89 19.31 -6.82
C LEU A 102 -5.55 18.97 -5.48
N VAL A 103 -5.11 17.90 -4.80
CA VAL A 103 -5.59 17.57 -3.46
C VAL A 103 -5.36 18.72 -2.48
N ALA A 104 -4.15 19.27 -2.46
CA ALA A 104 -3.80 20.38 -1.59
C ALA A 104 -4.63 21.64 -1.89
N LYS A 105 -4.87 21.93 -3.18
CA LYS A 105 -5.74 23.02 -3.63
C LYS A 105 -7.18 22.83 -3.13
N ASP A 106 -7.75 21.65 -3.26
CA ASP A 106 -9.14 21.37 -2.86
C ASP A 106 -9.29 21.39 -1.32
N LEU A 107 -8.23 21.08 -0.58
CA LEU A 107 -8.16 21.24 0.88
C LEU A 107 -7.88 22.69 1.31
N ASN A 108 -7.54 23.59 0.38
CA ASN A 108 -7.06 24.96 0.62
C ASN A 108 -5.83 25.01 1.54
N VAL A 109 -4.83 24.16 1.26
CA VAL A 109 -3.56 24.05 2.02
C VAL A 109 -2.36 24.02 1.07
N LYS A 110 -1.14 24.11 1.63
CA LYS A 110 0.11 23.93 0.88
C LYS A 110 0.52 22.46 0.86
N LEU A 111 1.06 22.00 -0.25
CA LEU A 111 1.72 20.69 -0.34
C LEU A 111 3.15 20.79 0.24
N ASN A 112 3.50 19.87 1.12
CA ASN A 112 4.87 19.64 1.59
C ASN A 112 5.28 18.20 1.28
N VAL A 113 6.30 18.02 0.44
CA VAL A 113 6.78 16.70 0.01
C VAL A 113 8.01 16.32 0.82
N ILE A 114 7.96 15.14 1.43
CA ILE A 114 9.03 14.52 2.22
C ILE A 114 9.63 13.41 1.38
N ASP A 115 10.81 13.67 0.80
CA ASP A 115 11.54 12.72 -0.03
C ASP A 115 12.33 11.74 0.84
N VAL A 116 12.13 10.44 0.63
CA VAL A 116 12.84 9.35 1.34
C VAL A 116 13.26 8.25 0.35
N PRO A 117 14.28 7.44 0.70
CA PRO A 117 14.91 6.56 -0.29
C PRO A 117 14.07 5.33 -0.67
N ASP A 118 13.11 4.90 0.16
CA ASP A 118 12.43 3.62 -0.04
C ASP A 118 11.03 3.55 0.61
N ASN A 119 10.31 2.47 0.28
CA ASN A 119 8.96 2.22 0.77
C ASN A 119 8.90 1.98 2.29
N ALA A 120 9.94 1.44 2.91
CA ALA A 120 9.94 1.21 4.37
C ALA A 120 9.98 2.55 5.11
N ALA A 121 10.82 3.49 4.67
CA ALA A 121 10.88 4.84 5.21
C ALA A 121 9.57 5.61 4.96
N ASN A 122 8.96 5.45 3.79
CA ASN A 122 7.64 6.01 3.49
C ASN A 122 6.56 5.54 4.48
N ILE A 123 6.47 4.23 4.69
CA ILE A 123 5.50 3.65 5.64
C ILE A 123 5.76 4.15 7.06
N ALA A 124 7.03 4.17 7.51
CA ALA A 124 7.40 4.65 8.84
C ALA A 124 7.03 6.13 9.08
N ASN A 125 7.14 6.98 8.05
CA ASN A 125 6.74 8.38 8.16
C ASN A 125 5.24 8.55 8.41
N VAL A 126 4.39 7.73 7.78
CA VAL A 126 2.94 7.76 8.03
C VAL A 126 2.62 7.18 9.42
N GLN A 127 3.23 6.05 9.79
CA GLN A 127 3.00 5.42 11.09
C GLN A 127 3.41 6.31 12.28
N SER A 128 4.46 7.11 12.11
CA SER A 128 4.91 8.06 13.14
C SER A 128 4.15 9.40 13.14
N GLY A 129 3.23 9.62 12.19
CA GLY A 129 2.53 10.89 12.02
C GLY A 129 3.37 12.03 11.45
N LYS A 130 4.57 11.75 10.93
CA LYS A 130 5.42 12.70 10.24
C LYS A 130 4.86 13.11 8.89
N ALA A 131 4.16 12.18 8.23
CA ALA A 131 3.42 12.42 7.00
C ALA A 131 1.93 12.07 7.19
N ASP A 132 1.06 12.78 6.49
CA ASP A 132 -0.38 12.60 6.51
C ASP A 132 -0.84 11.47 5.57
N LEU A 133 -0.06 11.25 4.50
CA LEU A 133 -0.22 10.12 3.57
C LEU A 133 1.11 9.78 2.90
N VAL A 134 1.17 8.57 2.36
CA VAL A 134 2.22 8.14 1.42
C VAL A 134 1.65 8.08 0.01
N SER A 135 2.39 8.67 -0.96
CA SER A 135 2.19 8.58 -2.40
C SER A 135 3.50 8.13 -3.03
N ALA A 136 3.67 6.84 -3.22
CA ALA A 136 4.92 6.23 -3.67
C ALA A 136 4.67 4.96 -4.51
N GLY A 137 3.64 4.98 -5.35
CA GLY A 137 3.27 3.84 -6.20
C GLY A 137 2.89 2.57 -5.43
N LEU A 138 2.43 2.71 -4.18
CA LEU A 138 2.13 1.54 -3.36
C LEU A 138 0.85 0.84 -3.81
N VAL A 139 0.95 -0.43 -4.17
CA VAL A 139 -0.20 -1.31 -4.36
C VAL A 139 -0.73 -1.77 -3.01
N ASN A 140 -2.06 -1.76 -2.83
CA ASN A 140 -2.73 -2.29 -1.65
C ASN A 140 -2.59 -3.82 -1.60
N THR A 141 -1.74 -4.32 -0.71
CA THR A 141 -1.58 -5.74 -0.47
C THR A 141 -2.09 -6.12 0.92
N PRO A 142 -2.58 -7.36 1.15
CA PRO A 142 -3.02 -7.79 2.48
C PRO A 142 -1.98 -7.54 3.57
N LYS A 143 -0.69 -7.78 3.26
CA LYS A 143 0.41 -7.54 4.21
C LYS A 143 0.54 -6.06 4.60
N ARG A 144 0.44 -5.15 3.63
CA ARG A 144 0.51 -3.69 3.88
C ARG A 144 -0.75 -3.19 4.60
N ALA A 145 -1.92 -3.78 4.27
CA ALA A 145 -3.19 -3.42 4.90
C ALA A 145 -3.29 -3.78 6.39
N LEU A 146 -2.38 -4.61 6.93
CA LEU A 146 -2.28 -4.87 8.37
C LEU A 146 -1.81 -3.64 9.17
N VAL A 147 -1.13 -2.70 8.52
CA VAL A 147 -0.46 -1.58 9.20
C VAL A 147 -0.89 -0.20 8.72
N MET A 148 -1.67 -0.13 7.64
CA MET A 148 -2.14 1.11 7.02
C MET A 148 -3.52 0.91 6.38
N ASN A 149 -4.30 2.00 6.24
CA ASN A 149 -5.43 2.02 5.32
C ASN A 149 -4.98 2.50 3.95
N PHE A 150 -5.52 1.91 2.90
CA PHE A 150 -5.27 2.31 1.52
C PHE A 150 -6.53 2.86 0.88
N THR A 151 -6.38 3.89 0.05
CA THR A 151 -7.45 4.36 -0.83
C THR A 151 -7.72 3.35 -1.94
N LYS A 152 -8.77 3.56 -2.72
CA LYS A 152 -8.87 2.92 -4.04
C LYS A 152 -7.67 3.31 -4.90
N GLY A 153 -7.42 2.51 -5.94
CA GLY A 153 -6.38 2.81 -6.91
C GLY A 153 -6.68 4.05 -7.73
N TYR A 154 -5.66 4.87 -8.01
CA TYR A 154 -5.78 6.10 -8.79
C TYR A 154 -4.74 6.20 -9.92
N VAL A 155 -3.80 5.29 -10.00
CA VAL A 155 -2.82 5.18 -11.09
C VAL A 155 -2.65 3.73 -11.50
N PRO A 156 -2.95 3.36 -12.76
CA PRO A 156 -2.76 2.00 -13.24
C PRO A 156 -1.30 1.71 -13.57
N TYR A 157 -0.83 0.53 -13.18
CA TYR A 157 0.49 -0.01 -13.53
C TYR A 157 0.32 -1.30 -14.28
N THR A 158 0.73 -1.32 -15.55
CA THR A 158 0.77 -2.55 -16.32
C THR A 158 2.16 -3.18 -16.18
N GLN A 159 2.22 -4.32 -15.51
CA GLN A 159 3.45 -5.08 -15.38
C GLN A 159 3.73 -5.86 -16.66
N ILE A 160 4.89 -5.64 -17.24
CA ILE A 160 5.34 -6.23 -18.50
C ILE A 160 6.69 -6.89 -18.33
N LEU A 161 7.07 -7.73 -19.28
CA LEU A 161 8.38 -8.37 -19.34
C LEU A 161 9.25 -7.66 -20.38
N MET A 162 10.37 -7.10 -19.93
CA MET A 162 11.46 -6.64 -20.79
C MET A 162 12.48 -7.77 -20.93
N VAL A 163 12.90 -8.05 -22.17
CA VAL A 163 13.86 -9.12 -22.53
C VAL A 163 14.89 -8.59 -23.51
N THR A 164 15.99 -9.35 -23.75
CA THR A 164 16.93 -9.01 -24.81
C THR A 164 16.36 -9.34 -26.19
N THR A 165 16.79 -8.62 -27.23
CA THR A 165 16.38 -8.85 -28.62
C THR A 165 16.87 -10.20 -29.15
N THR A 166 18.00 -10.71 -28.64
CA THR A 166 18.71 -11.92 -29.11
C THR A 166 18.50 -13.14 -28.23
N GLY A 167 17.85 -13.01 -27.05
CA GLY A 167 17.75 -14.08 -26.05
C GLY A 167 16.78 -15.23 -26.38
N GLY A 168 16.08 -15.17 -27.52
CA GLY A 168 15.15 -16.22 -27.93
C GLY A 168 13.93 -16.39 -27.02
N ILE A 169 13.65 -15.42 -26.14
CA ILE A 169 12.51 -15.41 -25.21
C ILE A 169 11.29 -14.85 -25.94
N ASN A 170 10.27 -15.68 -26.14
CA ASN A 170 9.05 -15.31 -26.85
C ASN A 170 7.77 -15.56 -26.02
N SER A 171 7.89 -16.25 -24.90
CA SER A 171 6.75 -16.58 -24.04
C SER A 171 7.14 -16.61 -22.56
N VAL A 172 6.14 -16.50 -21.68
CA VAL A 172 6.30 -16.70 -20.23
C VAL A 172 6.88 -18.08 -19.92
N ALA A 173 6.51 -19.11 -20.69
CA ALA A 173 7.00 -20.48 -20.52
C ALA A 173 8.51 -20.59 -20.78
N ASP A 174 9.08 -19.75 -21.66
CA ASP A 174 10.53 -19.75 -21.93
C ASP A 174 11.33 -19.26 -20.74
N LEU A 175 10.74 -18.42 -19.90
CA LEU A 175 11.35 -17.88 -18.70
C LEU A 175 11.19 -18.79 -17.47
N ASN A 176 10.16 -19.65 -17.43
CA ASN A 176 9.93 -20.55 -16.30
C ASN A 176 10.68 -21.88 -16.44
N LYS A 177 12.01 -21.80 -16.55
CA LYS A 177 12.91 -22.97 -16.70
C LYS A 177 14.10 -22.84 -15.75
N PRO A 178 14.71 -23.95 -15.30
CA PRO A 178 15.96 -23.92 -14.56
C PRO A 178 17.06 -23.17 -15.32
N GLY A 179 17.84 -22.37 -14.61
CA GLY A 179 18.92 -21.56 -15.18
C GLY A 179 18.49 -20.20 -15.72
N LYS A 180 17.20 -19.94 -15.88
CA LYS A 180 16.69 -18.62 -16.24
C LYS A 180 16.80 -17.65 -15.07
N LYS A 181 17.15 -16.39 -15.37
CA LYS A 181 17.35 -15.32 -14.40
C LYS A 181 16.41 -14.17 -14.71
N ILE A 182 15.63 -13.80 -13.73
CA ILE A 182 14.65 -12.71 -13.84
C ILE A 182 14.95 -11.68 -12.76
N THR A 183 14.92 -10.42 -13.10
CA THR A 183 15.09 -9.30 -12.18
C THR A 183 13.79 -8.56 -11.99
N ALA A 184 13.64 -7.91 -10.85
CA ALA A 184 12.54 -6.99 -10.54
C ALA A 184 12.97 -6.03 -9.42
N LEU A 185 12.25 -4.92 -9.28
CA LEU A 185 12.46 -3.98 -8.18
C LEU A 185 12.25 -4.68 -6.82
N GLN A 186 13.22 -4.54 -5.93
CA GLN A 186 13.16 -5.09 -4.58
C GLN A 186 11.95 -4.57 -3.79
N ALA A 187 11.33 -5.44 -2.98
CA ALA A 187 10.16 -5.16 -2.16
C ALA A 187 8.93 -4.64 -2.93
N SER A 188 8.91 -4.80 -4.27
CA SER A 188 7.77 -4.44 -5.13
C SER A 188 6.82 -5.63 -5.33
N THR A 189 5.60 -5.34 -5.81
CA THR A 189 4.66 -6.39 -6.25
C THR A 189 5.18 -7.12 -7.49
N ALA A 190 5.94 -6.47 -8.36
CA ALA A 190 6.60 -7.10 -9.51
C ALA A 190 7.57 -8.21 -9.06
N PHE A 191 8.37 -7.99 -8.01
CA PHE A 191 9.24 -9.03 -7.48
C PHE A 191 8.46 -10.25 -6.97
N PHE A 192 7.44 -10.03 -6.14
CA PHE A 192 6.62 -11.15 -5.61
C PHE A 192 5.85 -11.86 -6.73
N ARG A 193 5.35 -11.13 -7.71
CA ARG A 193 4.68 -11.70 -8.88
C ARG A 193 5.64 -12.53 -9.74
N ALA A 194 6.87 -12.06 -9.96
CA ALA A 194 7.88 -12.82 -10.70
C ALA A 194 8.17 -14.17 -10.03
N GLN A 195 8.25 -14.23 -8.70
CA GLN A 195 8.40 -15.49 -7.96
C GLN A 195 7.23 -16.46 -8.18
N LEU A 196 5.99 -15.94 -8.27
CA LEU A 196 4.80 -16.75 -8.54
C LEU A 196 4.73 -17.23 -10.01
N LEU A 197 5.10 -16.37 -10.95
CA LEU A 197 5.04 -16.69 -12.39
C LEU A 197 6.17 -17.63 -12.82
N PHE A 198 7.34 -17.51 -12.17
CA PHE A 198 8.56 -18.19 -12.59
C PHE A 198 9.18 -19.05 -11.47
N PRO A 199 8.43 -20.01 -10.88
CA PRO A 199 8.91 -20.80 -9.74
C PRO A 199 10.13 -21.69 -10.06
N LYS A 200 10.45 -21.90 -11.34
CA LYS A 200 11.62 -22.69 -11.77
C LYS A 200 12.85 -21.83 -12.10
N ALA A 201 12.68 -20.52 -12.21
CA ALA A 201 13.74 -19.57 -12.50
C ALA A 201 14.34 -18.99 -11.22
N THR A 202 15.50 -18.36 -11.34
CA THR A 202 16.05 -17.52 -10.26
C THR A 202 15.50 -16.11 -10.40
N VAL A 203 14.78 -15.62 -9.39
CA VAL A 203 14.28 -14.25 -9.34
C VAL A 203 15.12 -13.44 -8.37
N THR A 204 15.77 -12.37 -8.87
CA THR A 204 16.69 -11.52 -8.11
C THR A 204 16.08 -10.14 -7.88
N PRO A 205 15.89 -9.72 -6.61
CA PRO A 205 15.47 -8.36 -6.29
C PRO A 205 16.63 -7.38 -6.40
N LEU A 206 16.44 -6.27 -7.12
CA LEU A 206 17.46 -5.23 -7.33
C LEU A 206 16.81 -3.84 -7.21
N ALA A 207 17.66 -2.78 -7.15
CA ALA A 207 17.21 -1.43 -7.44
C ALA A 207 16.72 -1.34 -8.89
N GLN A 208 15.76 -0.45 -9.19
CA GLN A 208 15.07 -0.43 -10.48
C GLN A 208 16.03 -0.34 -11.68
N ASP A 209 16.97 0.61 -11.66
CA ASP A 209 17.91 0.78 -12.77
C ASP A 209 18.83 -0.43 -12.94
N ALA A 210 19.28 -1.03 -11.84
CA ALA A 210 20.10 -2.23 -11.86
C ALA A 210 19.31 -3.43 -12.42
N ALA A 211 18.03 -3.56 -12.09
CA ALA A 211 17.17 -4.64 -12.61
C ALA A 211 17.02 -4.57 -14.13
N LEU A 212 16.85 -3.36 -14.68
CA LEU A 212 16.76 -3.13 -16.12
C LEU A 212 18.12 -3.34 -16.80
N LEU A 213 19.20 -2.81 -16.20
CA LEU A 213 20.55 -2.88 -16.75
C LEU A 213 21.08 -4.31 -16.80
N ASP A 214 20.72 -5.17 -15.87
CA ASP A 214 21.13 -6.59 -15.88
C ASP A 214 20.56 -7.33 -17.09
N VAL A 215 19.38 -6.96 -17.60
CA VAL A 215 18.88 -7.48 -18.89
C VAL A 215 19.68 -6.94 -20.05
N ALA A 216 19.91 -5.63 -20.13
CA ALA A 216 20.67 -5.01 -21.22
C ALA A 216 22.11 -5.51 -21.32
N THR A 217 22.71 -5.90 -20.20
CA THR A 217 24.09 -6.45 -20.14
C THR A 217 24.14 -7.98 -20.25
N GLY A 218 22.99 -8.66 -20.39
CA GLY A 218 22.91 -10.12 -20.52
C GLY A 218 23.16 -10.89 -19.23
N LYS A 219 23.15 -10.22 -18.07
CA LYS A 219 23.26 -10.87 -16.76
C LYS A 219 21.94 -11.52 -16.32
N ALA A 220 20.80 -10.98 -16.81
CA ALA A 220 19.48 -11.54 -16.63
C ALA A 220 18.81 -11.78 -17.98
N ASP A 221 17.88 -12.74 -18.02
CA ASP A 221 17.10 -13.08 -19.22
C ASP A 221 15.89 -12.15 -19.41
N ALA A 222 15.32 -11.67 -18.29
CA ALA A 222 14.17 -10.76 -18.28
C ALA A 222 14.13 -9.88 -17.03
N CYS A 223 13.43 -8.74 -17.15
CA CYS A 223 12.99 -7.92 -16.02
C CYS A 223 11.45 -7.83 -16.03
N LEU A 224 10.81 -8.13 -14.90
CA LEU A 224 9.40 -7.80 -14.70
C LEU A 224 9.32 -6.39 -14.13
N VAL A 225 8.66 -5.49 -14.84
CA VAL A 225 8.69 -4.05 -14.60
C VAL A 225 7.40 -3.39 -15.09
N GLU A 226 7.08 -2.22 -14.57
CA GLU A 226 5.98 -1.39 -15.07
C GLU A 226 6.30 -0.82 -16.46
N ASP A 227 5.31 -0.75 -17.33
CA ASP A 227 5.46 -0.39 -18.75
C ASP A 227 6.03 1.02 -18.96
N TYR A 228 5.67 1.97 -18.11
CA TYR A 228 6.14 3.35 -18.20
C TYR A 228 7.64 3.49 -17.87
N LEU A 229 8.22 2.56 -17.09
CA LEU A 229 9.66 2.51 -16.79
C LEU A 229 10.45 1.79 -17.90
N ALA A 230 9.89 0.72 -18.45
CA ALA A 230 10.58 -0.05 -19.49
C ALA A 230 10.72 0.70 -20.80
N LYS A 231 9.69 1.43 -21.23
CA LYS A 231 9.70 2.11 -22.55
C LYS A 231 10.82 3.13 -22.72
N PRO A 232 11.06 4.08 -21.78
CA PRO A 232 12.20 5.00 -21.89
C PRO A 232 13.55 4.29 -21.84
N PHE A 233 13.67 3.23 -21.06
CA PHE A 233 14.90 2.43 -20.99
C PHE A 233 15.21 1.75 -22.32
N ILE A 234 14.22 1.10 -22.94
CA ILE A 234 14.36 0.42 -24.24
C ILE A 234 14.77 1.41 -25.35
N ALA A 235 14.24 2.64 -25.31
CA ALA A 235 14.62 3.68 -26.27
C ALA A 235 16.11 4.01 -26.23
N GLN A 236 16.77 3.81 -25.08
CA GLN A 236 18.22 4.04 -24.88
C GLN A 236 19.05 2.75 -25.00
N HIS A 237 18.42 1.56 -24.99
CA HIS A 237 19.06 0.26 -25.00
C HIS A 237 18.46 -0.64 -26.08
N SER A 238 18.83 -0.40 -27.33
CA SER A 238 18.26 -1.06 -28.53
C SER A 238 18.41 -2.59 -28.59
N ASN A 239 19.26 -3.16 -27.74
CA ASN A 239 19.39 -4.60 -27.55
C ASN A 239 18.33 -5.20 -26.61
N THR A 240 17.41 -4.40 -26.12
CA THR A 240 16.26 -4.83 -25.29
C THR A 240 14.94 -4.57 -26.02
N LYS A 241 13.91 -5.32 -25.66
CA LYS A 241 12.55 -5.19 -26.21
C LYS A 241 11.51 -5.61 -25.19
N LEU A 242 10.26 -5.21 -25.42
CA LEU A 242 9.12 -5.75 -24.70
C LEU A 242 8.79 -7.15 -25.24
N MET A 243 8.58 -8.10 -24.35
CA MET A 243 8.06 -9.40 -24.71
C MET A 243 6.59 -9.26 -25.16
N ASN A 244 6.17 -10.04 -26.18
CA ASN A 244 4.79 -10.03 -26.70
C ASN A 244 4.25 -8.63 -27.02
N ASN A 245 5.05 -7.77 -27.61
CA ASN A 245 4.70 -6.38 -27.95
C ASN A 245 4.20 -5.56 -26.76
N GLY A 246 4.66 -5.88 -25.54
CA GLY A 246 4.26 -5.18 -24.31
C GLY A 246 2.92 -5.60 -23.74
N GLN A 247 2.43 -6.79 -24.13
CA GLN A 247 1.26 -7.35 -23.46
C GLN A 247 1.57 -7.55 -21.98
N GLY A 248 0.76 -6.94 -21.12
CA GLY A 248 0.90 -7.02 -19.67
C GLY A 248 0.64 -8.42 -19.14
N VAL A 249 1.39 -8.79 -18.11
CA VAL A 249 1.14 -10.01 -17.32
C VAL A 249 0.17 -9.73 -16.17
N ALA A 250 0.03 -8.49 -15.78
CA ALA A 250 -0.94 -8.00 -14.79
C ALA A 250 -1.12 -6.48 -14.90
N THR A 251 -2.27 -5.99 -14.43
CA THR A 251 -2.48 -4.58 -14.12
C THR A 251 -2.75 -4.46 -12.62
N GLU A 252 -2.06 -3.58 -11.97
CA GLU A 252 -2.20 -3.22 -10.56
C GLU A 252 -2.46 -1.72 -10.46
N PHE A 253 -2.88 -1.26 -9.28
CA PHE A 253 -3.19 0.14 -9.09
C PHE A 253 -2.42 0.69 -7.90
N GLY A 254 -1.73 1.80 -8.12
CA GLY A 254 -1.16 2.60 -7.05
C GLY A 254 -2.26 3.25 -6.22
N CYS A 255 -2.08 3.18 -4.91
CA CYS A 255 -3.00 3.70 -3.90
C CYS A 255 -2.24 4.63 -2.96
N TRP A 256 -2.93 5.59 -2.37
CA TRP A 256 -2.39 6.30 -1.22
C TRP A 256 -2.57 5.48 0.04
N GLY A 257 -1.54 5.47 0.87
CA GLY A 257 -1.59 4.87 2.20
C GLY A 257 -1.70 5.95 3.27
N VAL A 258 -2.58 5.73 4.25
CA VAL A 258 -2.79 6.61 5.41
C VAL A 258 -2.71 5.82 6.70
N LEU A 259 -2.48 6.51 7.83
CA LEU A 259 -2.52 5.87 9.14
C LEU A 259 -3.88 5.23 9.37
N ALA A 260 -3.88 3.99 9.86
CA ALA A 260 -5.11 3.29 10.21
C ALA A 260 -5.84 4.00 11.36
N GLY A 261 -7.18 3.99 11.31
CA GLY A 261 -8.05 4.51 12.38
C GLY A 261 -8.69 5.88 12.10
N ASP A 262 -8.18 6.69 11.17
CA ASP A 262 -8.85 7.93 10.76
C ASP A 262 -9.76 7.68 9.55
N PHE A 263 -10.99 7.27 9.83
CA PHE A 263 -11.99 7.00 8.80
C PHE A 263 -12.34 8.24 7.97
N LEU A 264 -12.43 9.43 8.57
CA LEU A 264 -12.83 10.65 7.86
C LEU A 264 -11.77 11.07 6.84
N TRP A 265 -10.48 11.04 7.21
CA TRP A 265 -9.37 11.36 6.32
C TRP A 265 -9.29 10.38 5.15
N TRP A 266 -9.27 9.07 5.48
CA TRP A 266 -9.26 8.02 4.47
C TRP A 266 -10.45 8.11 3.50
N ARG A 267 -11.67 8.30 4.03
CA ARG A 267 -12.88 8.36 3.22
C ARG A 267 -12.95 9.61 2.34
N TRP A 268 -12.45 10.75 2.83
CA TRP A 268 -12.36 11.97 2.04
C TRP A 268 -11.45 11.75 0.82
N LEU A 269 -10.26 11.18 0.99
CA LEU A 269 -9.34 10.85 -0.10
C LEU A 269 -9.96 9.87 -1.09
N ASP A 270 -10.63 8.83 -0.60
CA ASP A 270 -11.27 7.82 -1.43
C ASP A 270 -12.40 8.41 -2.29
N ASN A 271 -13.20 9.30 -1.73
CA ASN A 271 -14.23 10.05 -2.45
C ASN A 271 -13.61 11.03 -3.46
N TRP A 272 -12.53 11.73 -3.08
CA TRP A 272 -11.84 12.65 -3.96
C TRP A 272 -11.29 11.93 -5.21
N ILE A 273 -10.65 10.78 -5.02
CA ILE A 273 -10.17 9.94 -6.12
C ILE A 273 -11.34 9.52 -7.02
N SER A 274 -12.44 9.01 -6.43
CA SER A 274 -13.62 8.58 -7.21
C SER A 274 -14.15 9.71 -8.08
N TYR A 275 -14.37 10.87 -7.50
CA TYR A 275 -14.87 12.04 -8.22
C TYR A 275 -13.96 12.44 -9.38
N ASN A 276 -12.63 12.43 -9.16
CA ASN A 276 -11.68 12.85 -10.19
C ASN A 276 -11.38 11.76 -11.24
N ILE A 277 -11.70 10.51 -10.97
CA ILE A 277 -11.78 9.45 -11.99
C ILE A 277 -13.04 9.65 -12.85
N ASP A 278 -14.20 9.80 -12.22
CA ASP A 278 -15.51 9.88 -12.88
C ASP A 278 -15.65 11.10 -13.80
N ASN A 279 -15.02 12.22 -13.41
CA ASN A 279 -14.99 13.44 -14.25
C ASN A 279 -13.83 13.47 -15.25
N ALA A 280 -13.10 12.37 -15.41
CA ALA A 280 -11.96 12.18 -16.31
C ALA A 280 -10.73 13.07 -16.03
N THR A 281 -10.62 13.72 -14.87
CA THR A 281 -9.45 14.52 -14.49
C THR A 281 -8.20 13.62 -14.35
N LEU A 282 -8.25 12.59 -13.50
CA LEU A 282 -7.11 11.67 -13.32
C LEU A 282 -6.79 10.86 -14.58
N PRO A 283 -7.78 10.31 -15.32
CA PRO A 283 -7.53 9.68 -16.62
C PRO A 283 -6.83 10.59 -17.62
N GLY A 284 -7.24 11.84 -17.72
CA GLY A 284 -6.63 12.82 -18.62
C GLY A 284 -5.20 13.17 -18.24
N MET A 285 -4.94 13.41 -16.95
CA MET A 285 -3.60 13.66 -16.44
C MET A 285 -2.67 12.46 -16.67
N TYR A 286 -3.15 11.26 -16.42
CA TYR A 286 -2.40 10.02 -16.66
C TYR A 286 -1.99 9.89 -18.13
N THR A 287 -2.97 10.00 -19.04
CA THR A 287 -2.70 9.89 -20.48
C THR A 287 -1.71 10.94 -20.96
N ASN A 288 -1.84 12.18 -20.48
CA ASN A 288 -0.92 13.27 -20.84
C ASN A 288 0.50 13.05 -20.33
N THR A 289 0.66 12.50 -19.12
CA THR A 289 1.98 12.32 -18.52
C THR A 289 2.69 11.07 -19.03
N PHE A 290 1.97 9.94 -19.10
CA PHE A 290 2.58 8.65 -19.45
C PHE A 290 2.48 8.31 -20.94
N GLY A 291 1.63 8.98 -21.71
CA GLY A 291 1.32 8.60 -23.10
C GLY A 291 0.65 7.22 -23.20
N LEU A 292 0.01 6.76 -22.14
CA LEU A 292 -0.64 5.47 -22.00
C LEU A 292 -2.14 5.63 -21.87
N SER A 293 -2.90 4.62 -22.30
CA SER A 293 -4.35 4.61 -22.09
C SER A 293 -4.66 4.34 -20.61
N TRP A 294 -5.59 5.10 -20.06
CA TRP A 294 -6.12 4.86 -18.73
C TRP A 294 -6.83 3.50 -18.64
N VAL A 295 -6.61 2.78 -17.56
CA VAL A 295 -7.35 1.56 -17.21
C VAL A 295 -8.15 1.84 -15.93
N GLN A 296 -9.45 1.55 -15.98
CA GLN A 296 -10.34 1.78 -14.85
C GLN A 296 -10.01 0.79 -13.72
N PRO A 297 -9.85 1.23 -12.47
CA PRO A 297 -9.79 0.34 -11.31
C PRO A 297 -11.09 -0.46 -11.18
N SER A 298 -10.97 -1.78 -11.01
CA SER A 298 -12.11 -2.70 -10.80
C SER A 298 -12.68 -2.62 -9.38
#